data_0170e6bb75cfaa7b2d5646e92d372124
#
_entry.id   0170e6bb75cfaa7b2d5646e92d372124
#
_cell.length_a   1.000
_cell.length_b   1.000
_cell.length_c   1.000
_cell.angle_alpha   90.00
_cell.angle_beta   90.00
_cell.angle_gamma   90.00
#
_symmetry.space_group_name_H-M   'P 1'
#
loop_
_entity.id
_entity.type
_entity.pdbx_description
1 polymer ?
#
loop_
_entity_poly.entity_id
_entity_poly.type
_entity_poly.pdbx_seq_one_letter_code
_entity_poly.pdbx_strand_id
1 'polypeptide(L)'
;MFFIKEYLFIRLTYSKKLAIIYRIMTMEVTDMPQNKGPFYMTTAIAYTSGKPHIGNTYEIVLADSIARFRRQEGYDVFFQTGTDEHGQKIELKAEEAGITPKEFVDNVSTEIKRIWDLMDTSYDKFIRTTDDYHEKQVQKIFKKLYDQGDIYKGSYEGMYCTPCESFWTESQLVDGKCPDCGREVKPAKEEAYFFKMSKYAN
;
A
#
# COMPACT_ATOMS: atom_id res chain seq x y z
N MET A 1 32.64 37.04 26.82
CA MET A 1 33.16 35.87 26.09
C MET A 1 32.04 34.96 25.50
N PHE A 2 30.81 35.06 25.96
CA PHE A 2 29.67 34.27 25.40
C PHE A 2 29.12 34.81 24.07
N PHE A 3 29.07 36.11 23.86
CA PHE A 3 28.50 36.73 22.64
C PHE A 3 29.31 36.46 21.36
N ILE A 4 30.60 36.22 21.44
CA ILE A 4 31.45 35.98 20.26
C ILE A 4 31.24 34.57 19.68
N LYS A 5 30.92 33.58 20.54
CA LYS A 5 30.66 32.21 20.07
C LYS A 5 29.35 32.07 19.30
N GLU A 6 28.30 32.74 19.74
CA GLU A 6 27.02 32.72 19.01
C GLU A 6 27.10 33.44 17.66
N TYR A 7 27.79 34.58 17.59
CA TYR A 7 27.99 35.29 16.32
C TYR A 7 28.81 34.49 15.30
N LEU A 8 29.81 33.74 15.78
CA LEU A 8 30.62 32.88 14.93
C LEU A 8 29.83 31.66 14.44
N PHE A 9 28.95 31.10 15.28
CA PHE A 9 28.11 29.97 14.93
C PHE A 9 27.02 30.36 13.89
N ILE A 10 26.38 31.50 14.07
CA ILE A 10 25.39 32.07 13.12
C ILE A 10 26.08 32.39 11.79
N ARG A 11 27.29 32.95 11.78
CA ARG A 11 28.03 33.27 10.57
C ARG A 11 28.49 32.05 9.81
N LEU A 12 28.89 30.97 10.52
CA LEU A 12 29.25 29.69 9.92
C LEU A 12 28.06 28.94 9.33
N THR A 13 26.90 28.97 9.99
CA THR A 13 25.67 28.37 9.46
C THR A 13 25.12 29.14 8.26
N TYR A 14 25.20 30.48 8.28
CA TYR A 14 24.80 31.32 7.16
C TYR A 14 25.75 31.15 5.95
N SER A 15 27.06 31.05 6.20
CA SER A 15 28.06 30.80 5.16
C SER A 15 27.88 29.41 4.50
N LYS A 16 27.57 28.38 5.29
CA LYS A 16 27.27 27.03 4.73
C LYS A 16 25.97 27.02 3.91
N LYS A 17 24.93 27.71 4.34
CA LYS A 17 23.69 27.86 3.58
C LYS A 17 23.93 28.64 2.26
N LEU A 18 24.68 29.73 2.33
CA LEU A 18 25.05 30.49 1.12
C LEU A 18 25.94 29.66 0.16
N ALA A 19 26.87 28.87 0.68
CA ALA A 19 27.70 27.98 -0.13
C ALA A 19 26.88 26.88 -0.81
N ILE A 20 25.87 26.33 -0.11
CA ILE A 20 24.95 25.36 -0.70
C ILE A 20 24.10 26.02 -1.79
N ILE A 21 23.54 27.21 -1.53
CA ILE A 21 22.75 27.98 -2.50
C ILE A 21 23.62 28.33 -3.71
N TYR A 22 24.85 28.82 -3.49
CA TYR A 22 25.78 29.14 -4.56
C TYR A 22 26.15 27.93 -5.40
N ARG A 23 26.37 26.76 -4.76
CA ARG A 23 26.66 25.49 -5.46
C ARG A 23 25.47 25.02 -6.29
N ILE A 24 24.22 25.19 -5.79
CA ILE A 24 22.99 24.88 -6.55
C ILE A 24 22.86 25.84 -7.75
N MET A 25 23.14 27.13 -7.56
CA MET A 25 23.04 28.15 -8.62
C MET A 25 24.15 28.05 -9.67
N THR A 26 25.30 27.45 -9.34
CA THR A 26 26.45 27.27 -10.25
C THR A 26 26.56 25.84 -10.79
N MET A 27 25.62 24.94 -10.48
CA MET A 27 25.57 23.62 -11.14
C MET A 27 25.37 23.84 -12.66
N GLU A 28 26.35 23.42 -13.44
CA GLU A 28 26.16 23.32 -14.87
C GLU A 28 25.09 22.29 -15.21
N VAL A 29 24.42 22.46 -16.34
CA VAL A 29 23.36 21.51 -16.81
C VAL A 29 23.90 20.07 -16.90
N THR A 30 25.20 19.89 -17.03
CA THR A 30 25.91 18.62 -17.04
C THR A 30 25.96 17.94 -15.67
N ASP A 31 25.80 18.70 -14.57
CA ASP A 31 25.78 18.18 -13.19
C ASP A 31 24.36 17.83 -12.69
N MET A 32 23.36 18.11 -13.50
CA MET A 32 21.99 17.65 -13.21
C MET A 32 21.93 16.12 -13.31
N PRO A 33 21.23 15.43 -12.39
CA PRO A 33 21.05 14.01 -12.50
C PRO A 33 20.50 13.67 -13.88
N GLN A 34 21.25 12.89 -14.67
CA GLN A 34 20.76 12.43 -15.97
C GLN A 34 19.52 11.59 -15.72
N ASN A 35 18.50 11.72 -16.59
CA ASN A 35 17.33 10.85 -16.54
C ASN A 35 17.76 9.39 -16.73
N LYS A 36 17.76 8.62 -15.64
CA LYS A 36 18.12 7.20 -15.63
C LYS A 36 16.97 6.28 -16.09
N GLY A 37 15.86 6.88 -16.50
CA GLY A 37 14.68 6.17 -16.93
C GLY A 37 13.63 5.99 -15.80
N PRO A 38 12.53 5.30 -16.10
CA PRO A 38 11.44 5.12 -15.16
C PRO A 38 11.80 4.16 -14.02
N PHE A 39 11.32 4.47 -12.83
CA PHE A 39 11.36 3.61 -11.66
C PHE A 39 9.97 3.52 -11.04
N TYR A 40 9.33 2.37 -11.16
CA TYR A 40 8.00 2.13 -10.61
C TYR A 40 8.10 1.38 -9.29
N MET A 41 7.38 1.86 -8.28
CA MET A 41 7.33 1.24 -6.96
C MET A 41 5.94 1.28 -6.36
N THR A 42 5.56 0.18 -5.71
CA THR A 42 4.33 0.08 -4.93
C THR A 42 4.62 -0.39 -3.51
N THR A 43 3.72 -0.09 -2.59
CA THR A 43 3.61 -0.76 -1.29
C THR A 43 2.49 -1.79 -1.31
N ALA A 44 2.37 -2.60 -0.27
CA ALA A 44 1.07 -3.17 0.07
C ALA A 44 0.06 -2.02 0.29
N ILE A 45 -1.20 -2.27 -0.07
CA ILE A 45 -2.29 -1.31 0.15
C ILE A 45 -2.98 -1.63 1.47
N ALA A 46 -3.22 -0.61 2.30
CA ALA A 46 -3.73 -0.81 3.64
C ALA A 46 -5.17 -1.31 3.63
N TYR A 47 -5.43 -2.41 4.36
CA TYR A 47 -6.78 -2.96 4.49
C TYR A 47 -7.66 -2.09 5.38
N THR A 48 -8.82 -1.65 4.86
CA THR A 48 -9.69 -0.67 5.51
C THR A 48 -10.56 -1.24 6.63
N SER A 49 -10.13 -2.31 7.27
CA SER A 49 -10.84 -2.88 8.42
C SER A 49 -10.66 -2.09 9.72
N GLY A 50 -9.86 -1.04 9.72
CA GLY A 50 -9.59 -0.17 10.87
C GLY A 50 -8.51 0.87 10.59
N LYS A 51 -8.19 1.66 11.62
CA LYS A 51 -7.11 2.66 11.54
C LYS A 51 -5.76 1.97 11.38
N PRO A 52 -4.82 2.55 10.60
CA PRO A 52 -3.48 2.01 10.46
C PRO A 52 -2.74 2.08 11.80
N HIS A 53 -1.86 1.11 12.01
CA HIS A 53 -0.96 1.06 13.15
C HIS A 53 0.49 1.29 12.69
N ILE A 54 1.42 1.36 13.64
CA ILE A 54 2.84 1.67 13.38
C ILE A 54 3.50 0.71 12.37
N GLY A 55 3.05 -0.54 12.27
CA GLY A 55 3.55 -1.48 11.27
C GLY A 55 3.24 -1.05 9.84
N ASN A 56 2.03 -0.51 9.60
CA ASN A 56 1.67 0.03 8.28
C ASN A 56 2.48 1.30 7.96
N THR A 57 2.70 2.17 8.96
CA THR A 57 3.50 3.39 8.77
C THR A 57 4.97 3.10 8.52
N TYR A 58 5.52 2.03 9.11
CA TYR A 58 6.89 1.60 8.86
C TYR A 58 7.12 1.26 7.38
N GLU A 59 6.24 0.49 6.79
CA GLU A 59 6.33 0.12 5.37
C GLU A 59 6.28 1.35 4.46
N ILE A 60 5.36 2.27 4.72
CA ILE A 60 5.20 3.50 3.94
C ILE A 60 6.45 4.38 4.02
N VAL A 61 7.03 4.57 5.21
CA VAL A 61 8.23 5.39 5.40
C VAL A 61 9.44 4.75 4.71
N LEU A 62 9.56 3.42 4.77
CA LEU A 62 10.63 2.69 4.09
C LEU A 62 10.52 2.88 2.57
N ALA A 63 9.34 2.71 1.99
CA ALA A 63 9.09 2.89 0.58
C ALA A 63 9.34 4.35 0.14
N ASP A 64 8.86 5.32 0.91
CA ASP A 64 9.09 6.74 0.66
C ASP A 64 10.58 7.10 0.65
N SER A 65 11.34 6.54 1.58
CA SER A 65 12.79 6.74 1.62
C SER A 65 13.48 6.24 0.35
N ILE A 66 13.06 5.08 -0.18
CA ILE A 66 13.58 4.53 -1.43
C ILE A 66 13.16 5.41 -2.62
N ALA A 67 11.89 5.84 -2.67
CA ALA A 67 11.39 6.71 -3.74
C ALA A 67 12.15 8.03 -3.80
N ARG A 68 12.36 8.68 -2.65
CA ARG A 68 13.14 9.92 -2.54
C ARG A 68 14.59 9.72 -2.96
N PHE A 69 15.21 8.63 -2.53
CA PHE A 69 16.58 8.30 -2.92
C PHE A 69 16.69 8.10 -4.45
N ARG A 70 15.77 7.37 -5.06
CA ARG A 70 15.77 7.16 -6.52
C ARG A 70 15.53 8.44 -7.30
N ARG A 71 14.67 9.34 -6.81
CA ARG A 71 14.51 10.68 -7.41
C ARG A 71 15.82 11.49 -7.34
N GLN A 72 16.54 11.43 -6.22
CA GLN A 72 17.85 12.09 -6.08
C GLN A 72 18.91 11.51 -7.03
N GLU A 73 18.84 10.22 -7.33
CA GLU A 73 19.71 9.58 -8.33
C GLU A 73 19.38 9.96 -9.77
N GLY A 74 18.25 10.63 -10.03
CA GLY A 74 17.81 11.05 -11.37
C GLY A 74 16.88 10.07 -12.07
N TYR A 75 16.23 9.15 -11.35
CA TYR A 75 15.14 8.33 -11.90
C TYR A 75 13.84 9.12 -11.98
N ASP A 76 13.04 8.84 -13.01
CA ASP A 76 11.63 9.23 -13.10
C ASP A 76 10.79 8.25 -12.29
N VAL A 77 10.54 8.62 -11.02
CA VAL A 77 9.89 7.72 -10.04
C VAL A 77 8.39 7.90 -10.07
N PHE A 78 7.68 6.78 -10.24
CA PHE A 78 6.25 6.68 -9.95
C PHE A 78 6.04 5.77 -8.75
N PHE A 79 5.66 6.37 -7.62
CA PHE A 79 5.41 5.69 -6.36
C PHE A 79 3.91 5.63 -6.07
N GLN A 80 3.36 4.43 -5.97
CA GLN A 80 1.95 4.19 -5.70
C GLN A 80 1.72 3.46 -4.39
N THR A 81 0.75 3.93 -3.62
CA THR A 81 0.19 3.27 -2.43
C THR A 81 -1.33 3.35 -2.49
N GLY A 82 -2.04 2.92 -1.46
CA GLY A 82 -3.50 3.01 -1.44
C GLY A 82 -4.16 2.19 -0.35
N THR A 83 -5.43 1.86 -0.60
CA THR A 83 -6.28 1.10 0.31
C THR A 83 -6.96 -0.09 -0.36
N ASP A 84 -7.02 -1.21 0.37
CA ASP A 84 -7.80 -2.41 0.05
C ASP A 84 -9.16 -2.32 0.77
N GLU A 85 -10.26 -2.31 -0.01
CA GLU A 85 -11.57 -1.86 0.46
C GLU A 85 -12.69 -2.89 0.29
N HIS A 86 -12.36 -4.15 -0.02
CA HIS A 86 -13.33 -5.22 -0.18
C HIS A 86 -13.11 -6.34 0.86
N GLY A 87 -14.21 -7.01 1.25
CA GLY A 87 -14.16 -8.18 2.11
C GLY A 87 -15.26 -8.24 3.16
N GLN A 88 -15.62 -9.45 3.59
CA GLN A 88 -16.68 -9.70 4.54
C GLN A 88 -16.47 -8.96 5.88
N LYS A 89 -15.23 -8.86 6.31
CA LYS A 89 -14.89 -8.15 7.55
C LYS A 89 -15.24 -6.67 7.52
N ILE A 90 -15.15 -6.03 6.35
CA ILE A 90 -15.56 -4.64 6.15
C ILE A 90 -17.08 -4.52 6.21
N GLU A 91 -17.81 -5.43 5.57
CA GLU A 91 -19.27 -5.47 5.61
C GLU A 91 -19.79 -5.60 7.05
N LEU A 92 -19.25 -6.54 7.83
CA LEU A 92 -19.61 -6.73 9.24
C LEU A 92 -19.34 -5.47 10.07
N LYS A 93 -18.22 -4.79 9.86
CA LYS A 93 -17.89 -3.55 10.57
C LYS A 93 -18.78 -2.37 10.18
N ALA A 94 -19.17 -2.29 8.93
CA ALA A 94 -20.11 -1.29 8.46
C ALA A 94 -21.50 -1.51 9.08
N GLU A 95 -21.96 -2.77 9.17
CA GLU A 95 -23.20 -3.16 9.83
C GLU A 95 -23.16 -2.82 11.33
N GLU A 96 -22.08 -3.16 12.03
CA GLU A 96 -21.87 -2.80 13.44
C GLU A 96 -21.91 -1.28 13.66
N ALA A 97 -21.42 -0.50 12.70
CA ALA A 97 -21.43 0.96 12.73
C ALA A 97 -22.76 1.58 12.27
N GLY A 98 -23.68 0.80 11.73
CA GLY A 98 -24.98 1.26 11.23
C GLY A 98 -24.90 2.13 9.96
N ILE A 99 -23.85 1.93 9.13
CA ILE A 99 -23.61 2.66 7.89
C ILE A 99 -23.39 1.69 6.72
N THR A 100 -23.37 2.22 5.50
CA THR A 100 -23.09 1.39 4.33
C THR A 100 -21.60 0.99 4.26
N PRO A 101 -21.25 -0.17 3.65
CA PRO A 101 -19.85 -0.54 3.42
C PRO A 101 -19.06 0.54 2.68
N LYS A 102 -19.67 1.20 1.70
CA LYS A 102 -19.02 2.30 0.95
C LYS A 102 -18.69 3.48 1.85
N GLU A 103 -19.62 3.91 2.68
CA GLU A 103 -19.40 5.01 3.63
C GLU A 103 -18.33 4.64 4.68
N PHE A 104 -18.33 3.40 5.14
CA PHE A 104 -17.33 2.90 6.08
C PHE A 104 -15.91 2.99 5.48
N VAL A 105 -15.70 2.46 4.25
CA VAL A 105 -14.39 2.50 3.61
C VAL A 105 -13.97 3.91 3.18
N ASP A 106 -14.92 4.80 2.84
CA ASP A 106 -14.64 6.20 2.55
C ASP A 106 -14.05 6.92 3.78
N ASN A 107 -14.63 6.67 4.96
CA ASN A 107 -14.15 7.25 6.22
C ASN A 107 -12.76 6.72 6.57
N VAL A 108 -12.56 5.39 6.51
CA VAL A 108 -11.28 4.77 6.89
C VAL A 108 -10.17 5.12 5.89
N SER A 109 -10.45 5.09 4.59
CA SER A 109 -9.50 5.44 3.55
C SER A 109 -9.05 6.90 3.65
N THR A 110 -10.00 7.81 3.94
CA THR A 110 -9.70 9.23 4.17
C THR A 110 -8.75 9.40 5.35
N GLU A 111 -8.95 8.68 6.44
CA GLU A 111 -8.09 8.76 7.62
C GLU A 111 -6.69 8.16 7.34
N ILE A 112 -6.61 7.04 6.61
CA ILE A 112 -5.34 6.44 6.18
C ILE A 112 -4.57 7.44 5.33
N LYS A 113 -5.21 8.02 4.32
CA LYS A 113 -4.59 9.02 3.46
C LYS A 113 -4.10 10.23 4.24
N ARG A 114 -4.91 10.73 5.18
CA ARG A 114 -4.53 11.83 6.07
C ARG A 114 -3.27 11.52 6.88
N ILE A 115 -3.11 10.28 7.36
CA ILE A 115 -1.92 9.86 8.11
C ILE A 115 -0.68 9.80 7.19
N TRP A 116 -0.81 9.27 5.95
CA TRP A 116 0.27 9.26 4.96
C TRP A 116 0.70 10.68 4.59
N ASP A 117 -0.25 11.59 4.39
CA ASP A 117 0.01 13.01 4.10
C ASP A 117 0.68 13.72 5.30
N LEU A 118 0.28 13.40 6.54
CA LEU A 118 0.90 13.93 7.76
C LEU A 118 2.38 13.52 7.89
N MET A 119 2.75 12.34 7.38
CA MET A 119 4.13 11.86 7.34
C MET A 119 4.92 12.41 6.16
N ASP A 120 4.35 13.34 5.39
CA ASP A 120 4.98 13.91 4.17
C ASP A 120 5.41 12.84 3.16
N THR A 121 4.61 11.77 3.02
CA THR A 121 4.88 10.67 2.08
C THR A 121 4.76 11.17 0.64
N SER A 122 5.79 10.94 -0.16
CA SER A 122 5.92 11.48 -1.53
C SER A 122 5.33 10.57 -2.61
N TYR A 123 4.22 9.87 -2.34
CA TYR A 123 3.55 9.05 -3.34
C TYR A 123 2.95 9.92 -4.47
N ASP A 124 3.01 9.41 -5.70
CA ASP A 124 2.43 10.05 -6.87
C ASP A 124 0.95 9.66 -7.04
N LYS A 125 0.59 8.47 -6.56
CA LYS A 125 -0.78 7.95 -6.66
C LYS A 125 -1.20 7.25 -5.36
N PHE A 126 -2.38 7.64 -4.86
CA PHE A 126 -3.12 6.90 -3.85
C PHE A 126 -4.31 6.22 -4.54
N ILE A 127 -4.27 4.88 -4.64
CA ILE A 127 -5.30 4.09 -5.29
C ILE A 127 -6.27 3.53 -4.25
N ARG A 128 -7.54 3.49 -4.59
CA ARG A 128 -8.58 2.79 -3.84
C ARG A 128 -9.11 1.65 -4.67
N THR A 129 -9.29 0.46 -4.12
CA THR A 129 -9.83 -0.67 -4.88
C THR A 129 -11.31 -0.46 -5.26
N THR A 130 -12.00 0.53 -4.64
CA THR A 130 -13.34 1.00 -5.01
C THR A 130 -13.36 2.15 -6.01
N ASP A 131 -12.21 2.59 -6.53
CA ASP A 131 -12.18 3.60 -7.59
C ASP A 131 -12.73 3.03 -8.91
N ASP A 132 -13.65 3.72 -9.56
CA ASP A 132 -14.30 3.29 -10.81
C ASP A 132 -13.31 2.86 -11.90
N TYR A 133 -12.19 3.60 -12.05
CA TYR A 133 -11.18 3.28 -13.06
C TYR A 133 -10.43 1.98 -12.71
N HIS A 134 -10.22 1.70 -11.40
CA HIS A 134 -9.62 0.45 -10.92
C HIS A 134 -10.55 -0.73 -11.20
N GLU A 135 -11.80 -0.63 -10.78
CA GLU A 135 -12.80 -1.68 -11.01
C GLU A 135 -12.96 -2.01 -12.51
N LYS A 136 -13.05 -1.00 -13.37
CA LYS A 136 -13.12 -1.19 -14.82
C LYS A 136 -11.90 -1.91 -15.38
N GLN A 137 -10.71 -1.60 -14.87
CA GLN A 137 -9.47 -2.26 -15.30
C GLN A 137 -9.41 -3.70 -14.81
N VAL A 138 -9.80 -3.96 -13.57
CA VAL A 138 -9.88 -5.33 -13.00
C VAL A 138 -10.89 -6.17 -13.78
N GLN A 139 -12.09 -5.65 -14.05
CA GLN A 139 -13.11 -6.33 -14.85
C GLN A 139 -12.61 -6.70 -16.24
N LYS A 140 -11.88 -5.79 -16.90
CA LYS A 140 -11.29 -6.02 -18.22
C LYS A 140 -10.26 -7.15 -18.22
N ILE A 141 -9.37 -7.17 -17.23
CA ILE A 141 -8.34 -8.21 -17.08
C ILE A 141 -9.00 -9.54 -16.73
N PHE A 142 -9.91 -9.54 -15.75
CA PHE A 142 -10.64 -10.73 -15.34
C PHE A 142 -11.39 -11.36 -16.52
N LYS A 143 -12.14 -10.54 -17.26
CA LYS A 143 -12.87 -11.03 -18.44
C LYS A 143 -11.93 -11.64 -19.48
N LYS A 144 -10.80 -11.01 -19.75
CA LYS A 144 -9.79 -11.55 -20.68
C LYS A 144 -9.31 -12.93 -20.26
N LEU A 145 -8.95 -13.09 -18.98
CA LEU A 145 -8.46 -14.39 -18.46
C LEU A 145 -9.56 -15.45 -18.41
N TYR A 146 -10.80 -15.03 -18.13
CA TYR A 146 -11.97 -15.91 -18.18
C TYR A 146 -12.25 -16.41 -19.60
N ASP A 147 -12.27 -15.50 -20.59
CA ASP A 147 -12.48 -15.86 -21.99
C ASP A 147 -11.36 -16.78 -22.54
N GLN A 148 -10.16 -16.68 -22.01
CA GLN A 148 -9.03 -17.58 -22.32
C GLN A 148 -9.13 -18.95 -21.63
N GLY A 149 -10.09 -19.15 -20.73
CA GLY A 149 -10.25 -20.33 -19.92
C GLY A 149 -9.18 -20.50 -18.82
N ASP A 150 -8.48 -19.41 -18.47
CA ASP A 150 -7.49 -19.39 -17.41
C ASP A 150 -8.12 -19.09 -16.05
N ILE A 151 -9.27 -18.42 -16.05
CA ILE A 151 -10.18 -18.32 -14.90
C ILE A 151 -11.38 -19.21 -15.18
N TYR A 152 -11.79 -19.99 -14.18
CA TYR A 152 -12.94 -20.89 -14.26
C TYR A 152 -13.71 -20.90 -12.95
N LYS A 153 -15.03 -21.13 -13.04
CA LYS A 153 -15.90 -21.24 -11.87
C LYS A 153 -15.81 -22.64 -11.27
N GLY A 154 -15.72 -22.72 -9.96
CA GLY A 154 -15.66 -23.96 -9.22
C GLY A 154 -16.28 -23.79 -7.83
N SER A 155 -16.13 -24.78 -6.98
CA SER A 155 -16.57 -24.74 -5.58
C SER A 155 -15.37 -25.06 -4.69
N TYR A 156 -15.20 -24.27 -3.65
CA TYR A 156 -14.25 -24.52 -2.58
C TYR A 156 -14.99 -24.87 -1.30
N GLU A 157 -14.49 -25.86 -0.59
CA GLU A 157 -15.06 -26.34 0.68
C GLU A 157 -13.92 -26.54 1.67
N GLY A 158 -14.09 -26.02 2.89
CA GLY A 158 -13.06 -26.11 3.92
C GLY A 158 -13.51 -25.45 5.21
N MET A 159 -12.57 -25.33 6.15
CA MET A 159 -12.77 -24.66 7.44
C MET A 159 -12.40 -23.18 7.31
N TYR A 160 -13.37 -22.30 7.42
CA TYR A 160 -13.18 -20.85 7.22
C TYR A 160 -12.97 -20.11 8.53
N CYS A 161 -11.94 -19.29 8.56
CA CYS A 161 -11.65 -18.34 9.62
C CYS A 161 -12.07 -16.93 9.21
N THR A 162 -13.20 -16.43 9.72
CA THR A 162 -13.71 -15.09 9.39
C THR A 162 -12.73 -13.96 9.75
N PRO A 163 -12.05 -13.97 10.93
CA PRO A 163 -11.10 -12.89 11.23
C PRO A 163 -9.86 -12.83 10.33
N CYS A 164 -9.41 -13.98 9.79
CA CYS A 164 -8.27 -14.07 8.88
C CYS A 164 -8.69 -14.08 7.41
N GLU A 165 -10.01 -14.21 7.12
CA GLU A 165 -10.58 -14.36 5.78
C GLU A 165 -9.89 -15.48 4.98
N SER A 166 -9.63 -16.61 5.65
CA SER A 166 -8.84 -17.72 5.11
C SER A 166 -9.53 -19.07 5.29
N PHE A 167 -9.42 -19.90 4.27
CA PHE A 167 -9.82 -21.30 4.30
C PHE A 167 -8.65 -22.20 4.69
N TRP A 168 -8.96 -23.24 5.45
CA TRP A 168 -8.03 -24.25 5.91
C TRP A 168 -8.59 -25.65 5.66
N THR A 169 -7.74 -26.59 5.36
CA THR A 169 -8.10 -28.02 5.42
C THR A 169 -8.09 -28.46 6.89
N GLU A 170 -8.83 -29.50 7.22
CA GLU A 170 -8.84 -30.04 8.60
C GLU A 170 -7.44 -30.40 9.10
N SER A 171 -6.57 -30.89 8.20
CA SER A 171 -5.17 -31.25 8.52
C SER A 171 -4.27 -30.06 8.80
N GLN A 172 -4.67 -28.84 8.43
CA GLN A 172 -3.91 -27.61 8.67
C GLN A 172 -4.28 -26.94 9.99
N LEU A 173 -5.40 -27.36 10.62
CA LEU A 173 -5.82 -26.80 11.89
C LEU A 173 -4.89 -27.20 13.02
N VAL A 174 -4.68 -26.29 13.96
CA VAL A 174 -3.97 -26.54 15.21
C VAL A 174 -4.99 -26.61 16.33
N ASP A 175 -5.13 -27.79 16.97
CA ASP A 175 -6.15 -28.07 17.99
C ASP A 175 -7.58 -27.71 17.54
N GLY A 176 -7.90 -27.96 16.26
CA GLY A 176 -9.20 -27.65 15.68
C GLY A 176 -9.45 -26.15 15.41
N LYS A 177 -8.40 -25.31 15.50
CA LYS A 177 -8.47 -23.85 15.36
C LYS A 177 -7.62 -23.34 14.20
N CYS A 178 -7.85 -22.09 13.83
CA CYS A 178 -7.07 -21.39 12.82
C CYS A 178 -5.58 -21.34 13.19
N PRO A 179 -4.67 -21.82 12.34
CA PRO A 179 -3.24 -21.84 12.64
C PRO A 179 -2.64 -20.42 12.75
N ASP A 180 -3.22 -19.43 12.08
CA ASP A 180 -2.69 -18.06 12.08
C ASP A 180 -3.08 -17.27 13.33
N CYS A 181 -4.32 -17.39 13.79
CA CYS A 181 -4.82 -16.54 14.85
C CYS A 181 -5.35 -17.28 16.08
N GLY A 182 -5.38 -18.62 16.06
CA GLY A 182 -5.84 -19.47 17.16
C GLY A 182 -7.37 -19.41 17.44
N ARG A 183 -8.16 -18.76 16.58
CA ARG A 183 -9.60 -18.64 16.75
C ARG A 183 -10.35 -19.82 16.13
N GLU A 184 -11.61 -19.98 16.52
CA GLU A 184 -12.47 -20.99 15.96
C GLU A 184 -12.70 -20.78 14.46
N VAL A 185 -12.83 -21.89 13.75
CA VAL A 185 -13.15 -21.94 12.32
C VAL A 185 -14.52 -22.62 12.14
N LYS A 186 -15.16 -22.34 11.03
CA LYS A 186 -16.49 -22.90 10.69
C LYS A 186 -16.42 -23.59 9.33
N PRO A 187 -17.12 -24.74 9.14
CA PRO A 187 -17.27 -25.31 7.81
C PRO A 187 -17.92 -24.29 6.87
N ALA A 188 -17.34 -24.08 5.72
CA ALA A 188 -17.90 -23.20 4.69
C ALA A 188 -17.70 -23.82 3.32
N LYS A 189 -18.65 -23.54 2.43
CA LYS A 189 -18.62 -23.93 1.03
C LYS A 189 -19.04 -22.73 0.21
N GLU A 190 -18.18 -22.35 -0.72
CA GLU A 190 -18.41 -21.19 -1.59
C GLU A 190 -18.22 -21.56 -3.04
N GLU A 191 -19.06 -21.01 -3.91
CA GLU A 191 -18.73 -20.91 -5.32
C GLU A 191 -17.67 -19.82 -5.48
N ALA A 192 -16.55 -20.17 -6.12
CA ALA A 192 -15.44 -19.26 -6.32
C ALA A 192 -14.90 -19.37 -7.74
N TYR A 193 -14.22 -18.33 -8.18
CA TYR A 193 -13.42 -18.38 -9.38
C TYR A 193 -12.00 -18.82 -9.05
N PHE A 194 -11.47 -19.74 -9.84
CA PHE A 194 -10.12 -20.27 -9.73
C PHE A 194 -9.28 -19.80 -10.91
N PHE A 195 -8.02 -19.50 -10.64
CA PHE A 195 -7.05 -19.08 -11.65
C PHE A 195 -5.97 -20.14 -11.85
N LYS A 196 -5.70 -20.51 -13.09
CA LYS A 196 -4.65 -21.48 -13.47
C LYS A 196 -3.26 -20.87 -13.36
N MET A 197 -2.86 -20.53 -12.13
CA MET A 197 -1.62 -19.79 -11.84
C MET A 197 -0.37 -20.53 -12.35
N SER A 198 -0.36 -21.88 -12.30
CA SER A 198 0.75 -22.70 -12.78
C SER A 198 1.05 -22.54 -14.28
N LYS A 199 0.07 -22.11 -15.08
CA LYS A 199 0.28 -21.80 -16.52
C LYS A 199 1.22 -20.59 -16.74
N TYR A 200 1.39 -19.76 -15.71
CA TYR A 200 2.13 -18.50 -15.73
C TYR A 200 3.41 -18.56 -14.87
N ALA A 201 3.83 -19.75 -14.44
CA ALA A 201 4.97 -19.92 -13.53
C ALA A 201 6.35 -19.78 -14.23
N ASN A 202 6.43 -19.75 -15.58
CA ASN A 202 7.66 -19.66 -16.37
C ASN A 202 7.62 -18.49 -17.34
#